data_b94a653753eb3b2110a6e2287c0bf370
#
_entry.id   b94a653753eb3b2110a6e2287c0bf370
#
_cell.length_a   1.000
_cell.length_b   1.000
_cell.length_c   1.000
_cell.angle_alpha   90.00
_cell.angle_beta   90.00
_cell.angle_gamma   90.00
#
_symmetry.space_group_name_H-M   'P 1'
#
loop_
_entity.id
_entity.type
_entity.pdbx_description
1 polymer ?
#
loop_
_entity_poly.entity_id
_entity_poly.type
_entity_poly.pdbx_seq_one_letter_code
_entity_poly.pdbx_strand_id
1 'polypeptide(L)'
;MLEATTYVGLDTDKTGIDVAVAEGVIGGEVRWHGRIANTPEALAKVLGKVQKPGVRLEVCYEAGPCGYGIYRRLNGRAGVACQVVAPSMVPRRPGDRVKTNRRDAVKLAKLHRAGELTAVWVPDPAHEAMRDLVRARGQTMADLTRHRQRITSFLLRCEVGYAGAAWTKKHRAFLAGLSFAHPAQRLMWSELLSALDQAAARRARLDQLIGEQVAGWSLAWLVEAWQALRGFGRLNAAILAVEIGDPRRFQSPPQLMGYLGLGVSEDSTGEKRRQGRLTKTGNGRARKVMIEAAWTYARQAKPIERTGDHAPAVVAIADKARHRLSQRYRKLRARGKPAPLAIAAVARELSGFVWAVAKAAEPDKA
;
A
#
# COMPACT_ATOMS: atom_id res chain seq x y z
N MET A 1 -1.30 -21.37 -34.63
CA MET A 1 -2.76 -21.27 -34.44
C MET A 1 -2.98 -20.53 -33.11
N LEU A 2 -3.76 -19.44 -33.12
CA LEU A 2 -4.15 -18.78 -31.85
C LEU A 2 -5.00 -19.77 -31.06
N GLU A 3 -4.56 -20.16 -29.86
CA GLU A 3 -5.33 -21.01 -28.96
C GLU A 3 -6.66 -20.31 -28.65
N ALA A 4 -7.76 -21.04 -28.81
CA ALA A 4 -9.07 -20.53 -28.45
C ALA A 4 -9.07 -20.19 -26.94
N THR A 5 -9.52 -19.00 -26.60
CA THR A 5 -9.49 -18.51 -25.20
C THR A 5 -10.92 -18.22 -24.73
N THR A 6 -11.23 -18.63 -23.52
CA THR A 6 -12.47 -18.26 -22.82
C THR A 6 -12.14 -17.40 -21.60
N TYR A 7 -12.80 -16.29 -21.46
CA TYR A 7 -12.59 -15.32 -20.38
C TYR A 7 -13.64 -15.49 -19.28
N VAL A 8 -13.21 -15.57 -18.04
CA VAL A 8 -14.09 -15.77 -16.88
C VAL A 8 -13.91 -14.62 -15.89
N GLY A 9 -15.00 -13.94 -15.59
CA GLY A 9 -15.05 -12.91 -14.53
C GLY A 9 -15.70 -13.47 -13.28
N LEU A 10 -15.02 -13.33 -12.14
CA LEU A 10 -15.51 -13.76 -10.84
C LEU A 10 -15.76 -12.54 -9.96
N ASP A 11 -16.99 -12.34 -9.50
CA ASP A 11 -17.27 -11.42 -8.40
C ASP A 11 -17.39 -12.20 -7.10
N THR A 12 -16.45 -11.96 -6.18
CA THR A 12 -16.22 -12.79 -5.00
C THR A 12 -16.64 -12.09 -3.73
N ASP A 13 -17.50 -12.72 -2.94
CA ASP A 13 -17.79 -12.33 -1.58
C ASP A 13 -17.48 -13.43 -0.55
N LYS A 14 -17.79 -13.19 0.72
CA LYS A 14 -17.51 -14.14 1.81
C LYS A 14 -18.14 -15.51 1.59
N THR A 15 -19.34 -15.58 1.03
CA THR A 15 -20.17 -16.80 0.95
C THR A 15 -20.33 -17.33 -0.46
N GLY A 16 -20.14 -16.50 -1.47
CA GLY A 16 -20.41 -16.89 -2.85
C GLY A 16 -19.50 -16.23 -3.88
N ILE A 17 -19.54 -16.79 -5.06
CA ILE A 17 -18.87 -16.29 -6.25
C ILE A 17 -19.90 -16.22 -7.37
N ASP A 18 -20.13 -15.05 -7.92
CA ASP A 18 -20.87 -14.88 -9.16
C ASP A 18 -19.92 -15.08 -10.35
N VAL A 19 -20.29 -16.00 -11.24
CA VAL A 19 -19.45 -16.41 -12.37
C VAL A 19 -20.06 -15.95 -13.68
N ALA A 20 -19.27 -15.26 -14.49
CA ALA A 20 -19.65 -14.91 -15.85
C ALA A 20 -18.56 -15.35 -16.85
N VAL A 21 -18.99 -15.75 -18.02
CA VAL A 21 -18.15 -16.34 -19.06
C VAL A 21 -18.33 -15.56 -20.35
N ALA A 22 -17.21 -15.16 -20.97
CA ALA A 22 -17.16 -14.52 -22.27
C ALA A 22 -16.36 -15.38 -23.26
N GLU A 23 -16.93 -15.66 -24.41
CA GLU A 23 -16.19 -16.31 -25.50
C GLU A 23 -15.11 -15.40 -26.07
N GLY A 24 -14.00 -15.97 -26.58
CA GLY A 24 -12.81 -15.23 -27.02
C GLY A 24 -13.00 -14.32 -28.23
N VAL A 25 -14.19 -14.33 -28.85
CA VAL A 25 -14.50 -13.46 -30.00
C VAL A 25 -14.90 -12.08 -29.51
N ILE A 26 -14.29 -11.03 -30.08
CA ILE A 26 -14.67 -9.64 -29.80
C ILE A 26 -16.12 -9.43 -30.21
N GLY A 27 -16.97 -8.89 -29.31
CA GLY A 27 -18.40 -8.74 -29.52
C GLY A 27 -19.24 -9.98 -29.22
N GLY A 28 -18.61 -11.15 -28.99
CA GLY A 28 -19.27 -12.39 -28.59
C GLY A 28 -20.08 -12.28 -27.31
N GLU A 29 -21.00 -13.23 -27.13
CA GLU A 29 -21.90 -13.25 -25.99
C GLU A 29 -21.13 -13.34 -24.65
N VAL A 30 -21.65 -12.68 -23.63
CA VAL A 30 -21.17 -12.83 -22.25
C VAL A 30 -22.34 -13.30 -21.41
N ARG A 31 -22.20 -14.52 -20.88
CA ARG A 31 -23.25 -15.19 -20.12
C ARG A 31 -22.93 -15.18 -18.63
N TRP A 32 -23.88 -14.81 -17.81
CA TRP A 32 -23.83 -15.11 -16.39
C TRP A 32 -24.11 -16.60 -16.19
N HIS A 33 -23.16 -17.31 -15.60
CA HIS A 33 -23.20 -18.75 -15.41
C HIS A 33 -23.88 -19.18 -14.10
N GLY A 34 -24.09 -18.24 -13.19
CA GLY A 34 -24.73 -18.44 -11.90
C GLY A 34 -23.87 -18.01 -10.73
N ARG A 35 -24.45 -18.15 -9.54
CA ARG A 35 -23.77 -17.98 -8.26
C ARG A 35 -23.45 -19.34 -7.66
N ILE A 36 -22.22 -19.52 -7.20
CA ILE A 36 -21.73 -20.74 -6.53
C ILE A 36 -21.26 -20.41 -5.13
N ALA A 37 -21.12 -21.42 -4.27
CA ALA A 37 -20.47 -21.26 -2.97
C ALA A 37 -18.98 -20.87 -3.16
N ASN A 38 -18.46 -20.03 -2.26
CA ASN A 38 -17.04 -19.66 -2.28
C ASN A 38 -16.19 -20.79 -1.67
N THR A 39 -16.19 -21.95 -2.33
CA THR A 39 -15.38 -23.11 -1.96
C THR A 39 -14.51 -23.58 -3.13
N PRO A 40 -13.37 -24.23 -2.86
CA PRO A 40 -12.50 -24.77 -3.89
C PRO A 40 -13.21 -25.75 -4.83
N GLU A 41 -14.06 -26.60 -4.29
CA GLU A 41 -14.77 -27.67 -5.00
C GLU A 41 -15.82 -27.09 -5.95
N ALA A 42 -16.61 -26.11 -5.48
CA ALA A 42 -17.61 -25.45 -6.31
C ALA A 42 -16.97 -24.69 -7.47
N LEU A 43 -15.86 -24.00 -7.21
CA LEU A 43 -15.09 -23.29 -8.24
C LEU A 43 -14.49 -24.27 -9.25
N ALA A 44 -13.87 -25.36 -8.80
CA ALA A 44 -13.29 -26.38 -9.67
C ALA A 44 -14.36 -27.04 -10.57
N LYS A 45 -15.55 -27.34 -10.00
CA LYS A 45 -16.69 -27.92 -10.73
C LYS A 45 -17.19 -27.00 -11.84
N VAL A 46 -17.33 -25.69 -11.57
CA VAL A 46 -17.79 -24.73 -12.58
C VAL A 46 -16.73 -24.54 -13.67
N LEU A 47 -15.48 -24.35 -13.31
CA LEU A 47 -14.41 -24.16 -14.30
C LEU A 47 -14.23 -25.43 -15.17
N GLY A 48 -14.41 -26.63 -14.60
CA GLY A 48 -14.41 -27.88 -15.37
C GLY A 48 -15.52 -27.97 -16.41
N LYS A 49 -16.71 -27.38 -16.14
CA LYS A 49 -17.81 -27.32 -17.11
C LYS A 49 -17.58 -26.29 -18.21
N VAL A 50 -16.86 -25.21 -17.88
CA VAL A 50 -16.57 -24.10 -18.82
C VAL A 50 -15.35 -24.40 -19.69
N GLN A 51 -14.40 -25.16 -19.17
CA GLN A 51 -13.16 -25.51 -19.89
C GLN A 51 -13.43 -26.55 -20.97
N LYS A 52 -13.32 -26.13 -22.22
CA LYS A 52 -13.39 -27.05 -23.37
C LYS A 52 -11.98 -27.61 -23.67
N PRO A 53 -11.86 -28.83 -24.21
CA PRO A 53 -10.56 -29.36 -24.66
C PRO A 53 -9.87 -28.43 -25.65
N GLY A 54 -8.58 -28.16 -25.44
CA GLY A 54 -7.78 -27.24 -26.30
C GLY A 54 -8.10 -25.77 -26.15
N VAL A 55 -8.93 -25.37 -25.16
CA VAL A 55 -9.28 -23.96 -24.88
C VAL A 55 -8.66 -23.51 -23.58
N ARG A 56 -7.92 -22.39 -23.63
CA ARG A 56 -7.33 -21.75 -22.46
C ARG A 56 -8.41 -20.95 -21.71
N LEU A 57 -8.40 -21.04 -20.39
CA LEU A 57 -9.21 -20.18 -19.52
C LEU A 57 -8.38 -19.02 -18.99
N GLU A 58 -8.85 -17.82 -19.24
CA GLU A 58 -8.34 -16.58 -18.63
C GLU A 58 -9.33 -16.09 -17.59
N VAL A 59 -8.97 -16.21 -16.31
CA VAL A 59 -9.84 -15.89 -15.17
C VAL A 59 -9.41 -14.58 -14.53
N CYS A 60 -10.35 -13.75 -14.12
CA CYS A 60 -10.06 -12.56 -13.34
C CYS A 60 -11.04 -12.37 -12.18
N TYR A 61 -10.56 -11.75 -11.09
CA TYR A 61 -11.41 -11.26 -10.00
C TYR A 61 -10.80 -10.01 -9.35
N GLU A 62 -11.64 -9.23 -8.64
CA GLU A 62 -11.16 -8.03 -7.96
C GLU A 62 -10.40 -8.36 -6.67
N ALA A 63 -9.30 -7.61 -6.41
CA ALA A 63 -8.60 -7.63 -5.14
C ALA A 63 -9.53 -7.19 -4.01
N GLY A 64 -9.73 -8.07 -3.03
CA GLY A 64 -10.67 -7.85 -1.94
C GLY A 64 -10.37 -8.68 -0.69
N PRO A 65 -11.30 -8.72 0.27
CA PRO A 65 -11.11 -9.44 1.53
C PRO A 65 -10.96 -10.97 1.36
N CYS A 66 -11.35 -11.54 0.21
CA CYS A 66 -11.15 -12.96 -0.10
C CYS A 66 -9.68 -13.33 -0.39
N GLY A 67 -8.78 -12.35 -0.44
CA GLY A 67 -7.34 -12.56 -0.60
C GLY A 67 -6.95 -13.20 -1.94
N TYR A 68 -5.83 -13.94 -1.93
CA TYR A 68 -5.22 -14.50 -3.14
C TYR A 68 -5.33 -16.03 -3.25
N GLY A 69 -6.16 -16.66 -2.41
CA GLY A 69 -6.32 -18.12 -2.42
C GLY A 69 -6.86 -18.68 -3.75
N ILE A 70 -7.81 -17.97 -4.37
CA ILE A 70 -8.35 -18.32 -5.70
C ILE A 70 -7.23 -18.24 -6.75
N TYR A 71 -6.49 -17.14 -6.79
CA TYR A 71 -5.36 -16.92 -7.70
C TYR A 71 -4.35 -18.07 -7.63
N ARG A 72 -3.90 -18.44 -6.43
CA ARG A 72 -2.89 -19.49 -6.24
C ARG A 72 -3.36 -20.85 -6.70
N ARG A 73 -4.63 -21.20 -6.40
CA ARG A 73 -5.22 -22.46 -6.85
C ARG A 73 -5.38 -22.56 -8.35
N LEU A 74 -5.78 -21.45 -9.00
CA LEU A 74 -6.06 -21.47 -10.43
C LEU A 74 -4.79 -21.46 -11.26
N ASN A 75 -3.79 -20.68 -10.89
CA ASN A 75 -2.51 -20.65 -11.62
C ASN A 75 -1.67 -21.94 -11.46
N GLY A 76 -2.03 -22.83 -10.53
CA GLY A 76 -1.47 -24.19 -10.47
C GLY A 76 -2.17 -25.21 -11.38
N ARG A 77 -3.22 -24.81 -12.10
CA ARG A 77 -4.03 -25.72 -12.94
C ARG A 77 -3.66 -25.55 -14.42
N ALA A 78 -3.44 -26.67 -15.10
CA ALA A 78 -3.11 -26.68 -16.53
C ALA A 78 -4.22 -26.02 -17.38
N GLY A 79 -3.82 -25.19 -18.34
CA GLY A 79 -4.73 -24.48 -19.24
C GLY A 79 -5.55 -23.35 -18.61
N VAL A 80 -5.24 -22.95 -17.36
CA VAL A 80 -5.91 -21.86 -16.65
C VAL A 80 -4.88 -20.82 -16.25
N ALA A 81 -5.14 -19.57 -16.60
CA ALA A 81 -4.43 -18.42 -16.03
C ALA A 81 -5.40 -17.54 -15.24
N CYS A 82 -4.96 -17.04 -14.11
CA CYS A 82 -5.77 -16.18 -13.25
C CYS A 82 -5.04 -14.89 -12.95
N GLN A 83 -5.72 -13.77 -13.05
CA GLN A 83 -5.22 -12.47 -12.60
C GLN A 83 -6.14 -11.85 -11.57
N VAL A 84 -5.55 -11.12 -10.62
CA VAL A 84 -6.26 -10.28 -9.66
C VAL A 84 -6.21 -8.86 -10.16
N VAL A 85 -7.33 -8.15 -10.17
CA VAL A 85 -7.40 -6.80 -10.71
C VAL A 85 -7.66 -5.76 -9.63
N ALA A 86 -7.18 -4.54 -9.85
CA ALA A 86 -7.37 -3.44 -8.90
C ALA A 86 -8.79 -2.86 -9.02
N PRO A 87 -9.63 -2.90 -7.96
CA PRO A 87 -11.02 -2.39 -8.02
C PRO A 87 -11.09 -0.91 -8.39
N SER A 88 -10.11 -0.12 -7.97
CA SER A 88 -10.04 1.32 -8.26
C SER A 88 -9.66 1.64 -9.71
N MET A 89 -9.18 0.66 -10.47
CA MET A 89 -8.76 0.81 -11.87
C MET A 89 -9.71 0.11 -12.86
N VAL A 90 -10.76 -0.54 -12.36
CA VAL A 90 -11.80 -1.10 -13.23
C VAL A 90 -12.62 0.03 -13.85
N PRO A 91 -12.65 0.16 -15.19
CA PRO A 91 -13.39 1.21 -15.87
C PRO A 91 -14.88 1.22 -15.47
N ARG A 92 -15.42 2.41 -15.21
CA ARG A 92 -16.85 2.60 -14.91
C ARG A 92 -17.47 3.49 -15.97
N ARG A 93 -18.63 3.08 -16.51
CA ARG A 93 -19.37 3.92 -17.43
C ARG A 93 -20.09 5.03 -16.66
N PRO A 94 -20.08 6.28 -17.13
CA PRO A 94 -20.92 7.32 -16.58
C PRO A 94 -22.40 6.87 -16.60
N GLY A 95 -23.12 7.06 -15.47
CA GLY A 95 -24.53 6.68 -15.38
C GLY A 95 -24.83 5.25 -14.94
N ASP A 96 -23.82 4.40 -14.76
CA ASP A 96 -24.01 3.04 -14.21
C ASP A 96 -24.25 3.12 -12.68
N ARG A 97 -25.55 3.27 -12.32
CA ARG A 97 -26.00 3.44 -10.93
C ARG A 97 -26.43 2.14 -10.25
N VAL A 98 -26.60 1.07 -11.01
CA VAL A 98 -27.07 -0.22 -10.48
C VAL A 98 -25.89 -1.15 -10.31
N LYS A 99 -25.53 -1.45 -9.05
CA LYS A 99 -24.49 -2.41 -8.68
C LYS A 99 -25.14 -3.71 -8.21
N THR A 100 -24.77 -4.83 -8.86
CA THR A 100 -25.14 -6.20 -8.43
C THR A 100 -23.96 -7.12 -8.74
N ASN A 101 -23.74 -8.15 -7.93
CA ASN A 101 -22.65 -9.10 -8.11
C ASN A 101 -22.66 -9.75 -9.51
N ARG A 102 -23.87 -10.09 -10.02
CA ARG A 102 -24.06 -10.58 -11.39
C ARG A 102 -23.51 -9.60 -12.44
N ARG A 103 -23.82 -8.30 -12.32
CA ARG A 103 -23.36 -7.27 -13.26
C ARG A 103 -21.85 -7.06 -13.15
N ASP A 104 -21.31 -7.11 -11.93
CA ASP A 104 -19.89 -6.95 -11.69
C ASP A 104 -19.09 -8.13 -12.29
N ALA A 105 -19.55 -9.39 -12.13
CA ALA A 105 -18.97 -10.55 -12.80
C ALA A 105 -19.01 -10.45 -14.33
N VAL A 106 -20.15 -10.09 -14.91
CA VAL A 106 -20.30 -9.90 -16.37
C VAL A 106 -19.38 -8.78 -16.88
N LYS A 107 -19.27 -7.69 -16.12
CA LYS A 107 -18.40 -6.56 -16.45
C LYS A 107 -16.94 -6.99 -16.44
N LEU A 108 -16.50 -7.73 -15.42
CA LEU A 108 -15.15 -8.26 -15.32
C LEU A 108 -14.81 -9.16 -16.50
N ALA A 109 -15.69 -10.11 -16.89
CA ALA A 109 -15.47 -10.97 -18.03
C ALA A 109 -15.32 -10.18 -19.35
N LYS A 110 -16.18 -9.14 -19.54
CA LYS A 110 -16.11 -8.25 -20.72
C LYS A 110 -14.79 -7.48 -20.80
N LEU A 111 -14.42 -6.81 -19.69
CA LEU A 111 -13.21 -5.99 -19.64
C LEU A 111 -11.95 -6.85 -19.71
N HIS A 112 -12.00 -8.06 -19.15
CA HIS A 112 -10.89 -9.01 -19.24
C HIS A 112 -10.64 -9.42 -20.69
N ARG A 113 -11.69 -9.79 -21.42
CA ARG A 113 -11.62 -10.09 -22.85
C ARG A 113 -11.10 -8.92 -23.69
N ALA A 114 -11.49 -7.70 -23.33
CA ALA A 114 -11.04 -6.48 -24.00
C ALA A 114 -9.58 -6.07 -23.67
N GLY A 115 -8.94 -6.73 -22.69
CA GLY A 115 -7.60 -6.34 -22.23
C GLY A 115 -7.57 -5.02 -21.43
N GLU A 116 -8.72 -4.54 -20.96
CA GLU A 116 -8.86 -3.25 -20.27
C GLU A 116 -8.61 -3.32 -18.74
N LEU A 117 -8.29 -4.51 -18.22
CA LEU A 117 -8.07 -4.69 -16.79
C LEU A 117 -6.58 -4.56 -16.44
N THR A 118 -6.30 -3.87 -15.34
CA THR A 118 -4.95 -3.76 -14.80
C THR A 118 -4.76 -4.79 -13.69
N ALA A 119 -3.87 -5.76 -13.95
CA ALA A 119 -3.51 -6.77 -12.96
C ALA A 119 -2.73 -6.15 -11.80
N VAL A 120 -3.03 -6.58 -10.57
CA VAL A 120 -2.22 -6.28 -9.40
C VAL A 120 -1.13 -7.34 -9.24
N TRP A 121 0.01 -6.91 -8.72
CA TRP A 121 1.03 -7.85 -8.28
C TRP A 121 0.53 -8.65 -7.06
N VAL A 122 0.54 -9.96 -7.18
CA VAL A 122 0.17 -10.87 -6.09
C VAL A 122 1.44 -11.29 -5.35
N PRO A 123 1.54 -11.02 -4.05
CA PRO A 123 2.68 -11.43 -3.23
C PRO A 123 2.70 -12.96 -3.03
N ASP A 124 3.88 -13.50 -2.78
CA ASP A 124 4.00 -14.86 -2.24
C ASP A 124 3.44 -14.95 -0.79
N PRO A 125 3.21 -16.17 -0.26
CA PRO A 125 2.65 -16.32 1.09
C PRO A 125 3.50 -15.71 2.21
N ALA A 126 4.82 -15.77 2.10
CA ALA A 126 5.73 -15.20 3.11
C ALA A 126 5.65 -13.68 3.12
N HIS A 127 5.59 -13.07 1.93
CA HIS A 127 5.39 -11.62 1.81
C HIS A 127 4.01 -11.18 2.31
N GLU A 128 2.96 -11.98 2.07
CA GLU A 128 1.60 -11.71 2.57
C GLU A 128 1.58 -11.75 4.10
N ALA A 129 2.24 -12.74 4.74
CA ALA A 129 2.37 -12.83 6.19
C ALA A 129 3.10 -11.61 6.79
N MET A 130 4.21 -11.17 6.17
CA MET A 130 4.91 -9.94 6.57
C MET A 130 4.01 -8.70 6.42
N ARG A 131 3.19 -8.67 5.38
CA ARG A 131 2.22 -7.59 5.15
C ARG A 131 1.17 -7.53 6.25
N ASP A 132 0.67 -8.67 6.72
CA ASP A 132 -0.30 -8.73 7.82
C ASP A 132 0.31 -8.21 9.13
N LEU A 133 1.52 -8.60 9.46
CA LEU A 133 2.24 -8.11 10.64
C LEU A 133 2.45 -6.59 10.61
N VAL A 134 2.91 -6.06 9.49
CA VAL A 134 3.11 -4.61 9.30
C VAL A 134 1.78 -3.85 9.33
N ARG A 135 0.71 -4.42 8.78
CA ARG A 135 -0.62 -3.82 8.81
C ARG A 135 -1.25 -3.83 10.21
N ALA A 136 -1.03 -4.87 11.00
CA ALA A 136 -1.42 -4.91 12.41
C ALA A 136 -0.75 -3.78 13.20
N ARG A 137 0.55 -3.52 12.95
CA ARG A 137 1.24 -2.35 13.50
C ARG A 137 0.61 -1.03 13.06
N GLY A 138 0.22 -0.92 11.79
CA GLY A 138 -0.47 0.26 11.24
C GLY A 138 -1.83 0.52 11.92
N GLN A 139 -2.59 -0.53 12.21
CA GLN A 139 -3.85 -0.44 12.97
C GLN A 139 -3.60 0.05 14.40
N THR A 140 -2.59 -0.50 15.07
CA THR A 140 -2.20 -0.07 16.43
C THR A 140 -1.80 1.41 16.49
N MET A 141 -1.16 1.94 15.43
CA MET A 141 -0.88 3.37 15.31
C MET A 141 -2.15 4.23 15.20
N ALA A 142 -3.17 3.74 14.50
CA ALA A 142 -4.46 4.41 14.43
C ALA A 142 -5.19 4.39 15.78
N ASP A 143 -5.12 3.26 16.50
CA ASP A 143 -5.66 3.13 17.87
C ASP A 143 -4.98 4.11 18.82
N LEU A 144 -3.66 4.19 18.80
CA LEU A 144 -2.89 5.13 19.61
C LEU A 144 -3.31 6.57 19.33
N THR A 145 -3.54 6.92 18.07
CA THR A 145 -4.02 8.26 17.70
C THR A 145 -5.43 8.51 18.25
N ARG A 146 -6.34 7.53 18.16
CA ARG A 146 -7.70 7.62 18.72
C ARG A 146 -7.69 7.78 20.24
N HIS A 147 -6.84 7.05 20.97
CA HIS A 147 -6.69 7.20 22.41
C HIS A 147 -6.20 8.60 22.78
N ARG A 148 -5.22 9.14 22.05
CA ARG A 148 -4.74 10.51 22.22
C ARG A 148 -5.86 11.54 22.01
N GLN A 149 -6.65 11.38 20.98
CA GLN A 149 -7.80 12.26 20.69
C GLN A 149 -8.85 12.20 21.80
N ARG A 150 -9.18 10.99 22.31
CA ARG A 150 -10.13 10.82 23.43
C ARG A 150 -9.64 11.52 24.69
N ILE A 151 -8.35 11.39 25.03
CA ILE A 151 -7.74 12.09 26.16
C ILE A 151 -7.83 13.61 25.98
N THR A 152 -7.44 14.12 24.82
CA THR A 152 -7.51 15.55 24.51
C THR A 152 -8.96 16.07 24.63
N SER A 153 -9.94 15.35 24.11
CA SER A 153 -11.35 15.72 24.20
C SER A 153 -11.90 15.66 25.63
N PHE A 154 -11.45 14.70 26.45
CA PHE A 154 -11.82 14.61 27.85
C PHE A 154 -11.28 15.82 28.65
N LEU A 155 -9.99 16.14 28.49
CA LEU A 155 -9.35 17.28 29.15
C LEU A 155 -10.01 18.61 28.75
N LEU A 156 -10.34 18.78 27.47
CA LEU A 156 -11.02 19.97 26.96
C LEU A 156 -12.38 20.18 27.66
N ARG A 157 -13.15 19.11 27.84
CA ARG A 157 -14.44 19.19 28.58
C ARG A 157 -14.28 19.47 30.06
N CYS A 158 -13.14 19.11 30.63
CA CYS A 158 -12.81 19.36 32.02
C CYS A 158 -12.05 20.68 32.20
N GLU A 159 -11.93 21.51 31.17
CA GLU A 159 -11.22 22.80 31.16
C GLU A 159 -9.74 22.69 31.58
N VAL A 160 -9.13 21.51 31.39
CA VAL A 160 -7.72 21.25 31.72
C VAL A 160 -6.85 21.52 30.52
N GLY A 161 -6.02 22.57 30.56
CA GLY A 161 -5.06 22.95 29.54
C GLY A 161 -3.65 22.49 29.87
N TYR A 162 -2.81 22.36 28.84
CA TYR A 162 -1.38 22.13 28.96
C TYR A 162 -0.61 23.05 28.00
N ALA A 163 0.25 23.91 28.56
CA ALA A 163 0.95 24.94 27.78
C ALA A 163 2.17 24.43 26.97
N GLY A 164 2.56 23.16 27.16
CA GLY A 164 3.74 22.59 26.49
C GLY A 164 3.42 21.74 25.26
N ALA A 165 4.48 21.17 24.65
CA ALA A 165 4.32 20.25 23.54
C ALA A 165 3.64 18.95 24.01
N ALA A 166 2.52 18.59 23.36
CA ALA A 166 1.75 17.39 23.68
C ALA A 166 2.54 16.09 23.39
N TRP A 167 2.26 15.04 24.16
CA TRP A 167 2.78 13.66 24.02
C TRP A 167 4.29 13.51 24.26
N THR A 168 4.93 14.53 24.85
CA THR A 168 6.29 14.45 25.38
C THR A 168 6.35 13.75 26.75
N LYS A 169 7.53 13.40 27.23
CA LYS A 169 7.71 12.87 28.60
C LYS A 169 7.13 13.80 29.66
N LYS A 170 7.34 15.13 29.50
CA LYS A 170 6.77 16.16 30.41
C LYS A 170 5.23 16.14 30.38
N HIS A 171 4.63 16.09 29.19
CA HIS A 171 3.17 15.97 29.07
C HIS A 171 2.63 14.67 29.68
N ARG A 172 3.34 13.54 29.51
CA ARG A 172 2.95 12.26 30.13
C ARG A 172 3.01 12.34 31.67
N ALA A 173 4.01 12.97 32.24
CA ALA A 173 4.11 13.19 33.68
C ALA A 173 2.96 14.09 34.16
N PHE A 174 2.65 15.17 33.45
CA PHE A 174 1.49 16.02 33.72
C PHE A 174 0.18 15.22 33.73
N LEU A 175 -0.06 14.40 32.68
CA LEU A 175 -1.28 13.56 32.60
C LEU A 175 -1.37 12.57 33.75
N ALA A 176 -0.27 11.97 34.19
CA ALA A 176 -0.23 11.01 35.30
C ALA A 176 -0.51 11.68 36.65
N GLY A 177 -0.21 12.98 36.80
CA GLY A 177 -0.46 13.75 38.03
C GLY A 177 -1.87 14.34 38.13
N LEU A 178 -2.70 14.23 37.07
CA LEU A 178 -4.05 14.77 37.11
C LEU A 178 -5.00 13.92 37.98
N SER A 179 -5.81 14.59 38.76
CA SER A 179 -6.92 13.99 39.54
C SER A 179 -8.21 14.77 39.31
N PHE A 180 -9.34 14.10 39.37
CA PHE A 180 -10.68 14.68 39.17
C PHE A 180 -11.52 14.52 40.43
N ALA A 181 -12.35 15.52 40.74
CA ALA A 181 -13.15 15.52 41.94
C ALA A 181 -14.19 14.38 42.00
N HIS A 182 -14.86 14.13 40.88
CA HIS A 182 -15.91 13.10 40.80
C HIS A 182 -15.32 11.68 40.64
N PRO A 183 -15.75 10.69 41.44
CA PRO A 183 -15.24 9.30 41.36
C PRO A 183 -15.31 8.68 39.96
N ALA A 184 -16.43 8.86 39.26
CA ALA A 184 -16.59 8.34 37.89
C ALA A 184 -15.62 8.97 36.90
N GLN A 185 -15.23 10.23 37.07
CA GLN A 185 -14.21 10.88 36.25
C GLN A 185 -12.81 10.31 36.54
N ARG A 186 -12.50 10.02 37.80
CA ARG A 186 -11.24 9.36 38.18
C ARG A 186 -11.12 7.98 37.55
N LEU A 187 -12.18 7.16 37.58
CA LEU A 187 -12.22 5.86 36.92
C LEU A 187 -12.06 5.99 35.41
N MET A 188 -12.85 6.88 34.79
CA MET A 188 -12.75 7.13 33.35
C MET A 188 -11.35 7.61 32.95
N TRP A 189 -10.74 8.48 33.76
CA TRP A 189 -9.38 8.97 33.51
C TRP A 189 -8.32 7.85 33.55
N SER A 190 -8.38 6.99 34.58
CA SER A 190 -7.49 5.85 34.70
C SER A 190 -7.61 4.90 33.50
N GLU A 191 -8.82 4.62 33.02
CA GLU A 191 -9.09 3.81 31.85
C GLU A 191 -8.54 4.43 30.56
N LEU A 192 -8.67 5.73 30.36
CA LEU A 192 -8.12 6.43 29.20
C LEU A 192 -6.59 6.34 29.15
N LEU A 193 -5.91 6.49 30.30
CA LEU A 193 -4.46 6.35 30.39
C LEU A 193 -4.02 4.90 30.18
N SER A 194 -4.69 3.94 30.80
CA SER A 194 -4.43 2.51 30.66
C SER A 194 -4.53 2.08 29.19
N ALA A 195 -5.60 2.45 28.50
CA ALA A 195 -5.80 2.14 27.09
C ALA A 195 -4.70 2.75 26.18
N LEU A 196 -4.28 3.98 26.49
CA LEU A 196 -3.16 4.62 25.78
C LEU A 196 -1.86 3.86 25.97
N ASP A 197 -1.56 3.43 27.21
CA ASP A 197 -0.32 2.71 27.54
C ASP A 197 -0.30 1.31 26.95
N GLN A 198 -1.42 0.60 26.97
CA GLN A 198 -1.57 -0.70 26.29
C GLN A 198 -1.35 -0.59 24.77
N ALA A 199 -1.91 0.43 24.13
CA ALA A 199 -1.70 0.68 22.70
C ALA A 199 -0.22 1.03 22.40
N ALA A 200 0.43 1.82 23.26
CA ALA A 200 1.84 2.16 23.13
C ALA A 200 2.76 0.91 23.28
N ALA A 201 2.49 0.08 24.29
CA ALA A 201 3.20 -1.15 24.53
C ALA A 201 3.02 -2.16 23.38
N ARG A 202 1.78 -2.31 22.87
CA ARG A 202 1.50 -3.15 21.71
C ARG A 202 2.26 -2.67 20.46
N ARG A 203 2.30 -1.37 20.21
CA ARG A 203 3.09 -0.80 19.12
C ARG A 203 4.57 -1.17 19.25
N ALA A 204 5.16 -1.00 20.45
CA ALA A 204 6.56 -1.30 20.67
C ALA A 204 6.88 -2.78 20.42
N ARG A 205 6.02 -3.70 20.89
CA ARG A 205 6.16 -5.14 20.59
C ARG A 205 6.11 -5.42 19.11
N LEU A 206 5.18 -4.82 18.37
CA LEU A 206 5.08 -5.03 16.93
C LEU A 206 6.27 -4.44 16.18
N ASP A 207 6.82 -3.30 16.61
CA ASP A 207 8.05 -2.73 16.06
C ASP A 207 9.24 -3.69 16.21
N GLN A 208 9.38 -4.34 17.38
CA GLN A 208 10.37 -5.36 17.64
C GLN A 208 10.18 -6.61 16.78
N LEU A 209 8.98 -7.20 16.78
CA LEU A 209 8.65 -8.39 16.01
C LEU A 209 8.88 -8.20 14.51
N ILE A 210 8.54 -7.05 13.96
CA ILE A 210 8.84 -6.72 12.55
C ILE A 210 10.35 -6.71 12.33
N GLY A 211 11.13 -6.11 13.25
CA GLY A 211 12.60 -6.10 13.16
C GLY A 211 13.21 -7.51 13.15
N GLU A 212 12.68 -8.41 13.99
CA GLU A 212 13.12 -9.81 14.06
C GLU A 212 12.78 -10.59 12.78
N GLN A 213 11.55 -10.45 12.29
CA GLN A 213 11.08 -11.16 11.09
C GLN A 213 11.74 -10.67 9.80
N VAL A 214 12.19 -9.41 9.74
CA VAL A 214 12.93 -8.88 8.59
C VAL A 214 14.22 -9.65 8.33
N ALA A 215 14.92 -10.13 9.37
CA ALA A 215 16.22 -10.80 9.22
C ALA A 215 16.16 -12.07 8.35
N GLY A 216 15.07 -12.83 8.43
CA GLY A 216 14.85 -14.06 7.65
C GLY A 216 13.98 -13.87 6.39
N TRP A 217 13.65 -12.63 6.05
CA TRP A 217 12.74 -12.38 4.94
C TRP A 217 13.48 -12.24 3.60
N SER A 218 12.87 -12.74 2.52
CA SER A 218 13.43 -12.67 1.15
C SER A 218 13.79 -11.26 0.66
N LEU A 219 13.18 -10.20 1.24
CA LEU A 219 13.49 -8.81 0.95
C LEU A 219 14.32 -8.12 2.05
N ALA A 220 15.00 -8.88 2.93
CA ALA A 220 15.90 -8.32 3.95
C ALA A 220 16.99 -7.44 3.34
N TRP A 221 17.59 -7.88 2.23
CA TRP A 221 18.58 -7.12 1.46
C TRP A 221 18.07 -5.73 1.02
N LEU A 222 16.81 -5.65 0.62
CA LEU A 222 16.19 -4.41 0.18
C LEU A 222 15.94 -3.45 1.36
N VAL A 223 15.48 -4.00 2.49
CA VAL A 223 15.31 -3.24 3.73
C VAL A 223 16.65 -2.68 4.21
N GLU A 224 17.72 -3.47 4.12
CA GLU A 224 19.08 -3.03 4.47
C GLU A 224 19.56 -1.92 3.52
N ALA A 225 19.48 -2.14 2.22
CA ALA A 225 19.94 -1.18 1.22
C ALA A 225 19.24 0.19 1.36
N TRP A 226 17.93 0.22 1.63
CA TRP A 226 17.21 1.48 1.78
C TRP A 226 17.56 2.25 3.04
N GLN A 227 18.14 1.62 4.07
CA GLN A 227 18.63 2.33 5.25
C GLN A 227 19.77 3.30 4.93
N ALA A 228 20.44 3.14 3.80
CA ALA A 228 21.39 4.13 3.30
C ALA A 228 20.73 5.47 2.97
N LEU A 229 19.44 5.47 2.63
CA LEU A 229 18.68 6.69 2.32
C LEU A 229 18.21 7.40 3.59
N ARG A 230 18.32 8.70 3.62
CA ARG A 230 17.82 9.50 4.75
C ARG A 230 16.30 9.35 4.91
N GLY A 231 15.86 9.12 6.15
CA GLY A 231 14.45 8.92 6.47
C GLY A 231 13.96 7.48 6.41
N PHE A 232 14.84 6.56 6.02
CA PHE A 232 14.58 5.12 6.02
C PHE A 232 15.37 4.44 7.15
N GLY A 233 14.82 4.41 8.37
CA GLY A 233 15.25 3.42 9.35
C GLY A 233 14.64 2.05 9.01
N ARG A 234 15.13 0.98 9.66
CA ARG A 234 14.70 -0.42 9.42
C ARG A 234 13.19 -0.59 9.27
N LEU A 235 12.42 0.01 10.17
CA LEU A 235 10.96 -0.08 10.16
C LEU A 235 10.32 0.58 8.93
N ASN A 236 10.72 1.80 8.59
CA ASN A 236 10.16 2.49 7.42
C ASN A 236 10.53 1.77 6.12
N ALA A 237 11.75 1.26 6.03
CA ALA A 237 12.19 0.44 4.90
C ALA A 237 11.38 -0.87 4.80
N ALA A 238 11.15 -1.56 5.93
CA ALA A 238 10.31 -2.76 5.97
C ALA A 238 8.86 -2.47 5.57
N ILE A 239 8.25 -1.40 6.08
CA ILE A 239 6.89 -1.01 5.70
C ILE A 239 6.81 -0.73 4.19
N LEU A 240 7.79 -0.02 3.64
CA LEU A 240 7.82 0.27 2.21
C LEU A 240 7.98 -1.02 1.39
N ALA A 241 8.92 -1.91 1.75
CA ALA A 241 9.15 -3.18 1.07
C ALA A 241 7.89 -4.08 1.06
N VAL A 242 7.21 -4.16 2.20
CA VAL A 242 5.95 -4.92 2.33
C VAL A 242 4.85 -4.39 1.42
N GLU A 243 4.73 -3.08 1.29
CA GLU A 243 3.65 -2.47 0.52
C GLU A 243 3.92 -2.40 -0.98
N ILE A 244 5.18 -2.34 -1.42
CA ILE A 244 5.52 -2.27 -2.84
C ILE A 244 6.16 -3.54 -3.41
N GLY A 245 6.60 -4.48 -2.58
CA GLY A 245 7.40 -5.62 -3.03
C GLY A 245 8.77 -5.19 -3.56
N ASP A 246 9.34 -6.02 -4.42
CA ASP A 246 10.58 -5.69 -5.11
C ASP A 246 10.35 -4.59 -6.17
N PRO A 247 10.95 -3.40 -6.02
CA PRO A 247 10.74 -2.31 -6.97
C PRO A 247 11.41 -2.52 -8.33
N ARG A 248 12.26 -3.55 -8.49
CA ARG A 248 12.86 -3.91 -9.78
C ARG A 248 11.82 -4.40 -10.79
N ARG A 249 10.64 -4.84 -10.33
CA ARG A 249 9.48 -5.16 -11.18
C ARG A 249 8.93 -3.96 -11.96
N PHE A 250 9.24 -2.74 -11.54
CA PHE A 250 8.91 -1.53 -12.30
C PHE A 250 10.00 -1.24 -13.31
N GLN A 251 9.62 -1.06 -14.57
CA GLN A 251 10.57 -0.80 -15.66
C GLN A 251 11.28 0.55 -15.50
N SER A 252 10.64 1.51 -14.84
CA SER A 252 11.19 2.86 -14.68
C SER A 252 10.72 3.53 -13.38
N PRO A 253 11.49 4.53 -12.88
CA PRO A 253 11.08 5.34 -11.74
C PRO A 253 9.69 5.99 -11.88
N PRO A 254 9.27 6.51 -13.05
CA PRO A 254 7.91 7.02 -13.23
C PRO A 254 6.80 6.00 -12.97
N GLN A 255 7.01 4.72 -13.31
CA GLN A 255 6.03 3.67 -13.01
C GLN A 255 5.89 3.46 -11.50
N LEU A 256 6.99 3.39 -10.75
CA LEU A 256 6.94 3.34 -9.28
C LEU A 256 6.26 4.59 -8.71
N MET A 257 6.56 5.78 -9.24
CA MET A 257 5.92 7.02 -8.83
C MET A 257 4.40 6.98 -9.05
N GLY A 258 3.94 6.44 -10.18
CA GLY A 258 2.52 6.21 -10.47
C GLY A 258 1.89 5.24 -9.49
N TYR A 259 2.54 4.09 -9.21
CA TYR A 259 2.09 3.10 -8.25
C TYR A 259 1.95 3.67 -6.82
N LEU A 260 2.82 4.59 -6.44
CA LEU A 260 2.75 5.31 -5.16
C LEU A 260 1.68 6.41 -5.14
N GLY A 261 1.08 6.75 -6.28
CA GLY A 261 0.16 7.88 -6.42
C GLY A 261 0.82 9.23 -6.17
N LEU A 262 2.12 9.32 -6.46
CA LEU A 262 2.93 10.54 -6.40
C LEU A 262 3.01 11.25 -7.75
N GLY A 263 2.38 10.72 -8.80
CA GLY A 263 2.18 11.43 -10.07
C GLY A 263 1.34 12.68 -9.87
N VAL A 264 1.46 13.65 -10.75
CA VAL A 264 0.55 14.80 -10.82
C VAL A 264 -0.52 14.53 -11.86
N SER A 265 -1.74 14.96 -11.58
CA SER A 265 -2.78 15.00 -12.61
C SER A 265 -2.42 16.06 -13.65
N GLU A 266 -2.75 15.80 -14.88
CA GLU A 266 -2.55 16.73 -15.99
C GLU A 266 -3.84 16.80 -16.81
N ASP A 267 -4.27 18.01 -17.09
CA ASP A 267 -5.42 18.33 -17.93
C ASP A 267 -4.94 19.39 -18.94
N SER A 268 -4.30 18.91 -20.00
CA SER A 268 -3.62 19.74 -20.98
C SER A 268 -4.35 19.61 -22.34
N THR A 269 -4.65 20.72 -22.97
CA THR A 269 -5.27 20.79 -24.29
C THR A 269 -4.46 21.71 -25.20
N GLY A 270 -4.05 21.22 -26.37
CA GLY A 270 -3.23 21.97 -27.30
C GLY A 270 -1.90 22.43 -26.64
N GLU A 271 -1.55 23.68 -26.76
CA GLU A 271 -0.31 24.26 -26.19
C GLU A 271 -0.42 24.55 -24.68
N LYS A 272 -1.63 24.53 -24.08
CA LYS A 272 -1.81 24.86 -22.66
C LYS A 272 -1.58 23.62 -21.79
N ARG A 273 -0.45 23.63 -21.07
CA ARG A 273 -0.13 22.61 -20.08
C ARG A 273 -0.67 22.99 -18.71
N ARG A 274 -1.65 22.23 -18.22
CA ARG A 274 -2.28 22.42 -16.91
C ARG A 274 -1.99 21.24 -15.99
N GLN A 275 -1.03 21.40 -15.09
CA GLN A 275 -0.72 20.41 -14.07
C GLN A 275 -1.55 20.63 -12.80
N GLY A 276 -2.18 19.58 -12.32
CA GLY A 276 -3.01 19.60 -11.12
C GLY A 276 -2.27 19.11 -9.86
N ARG A 277 -3.04 18.48 -8.97
CA ARG A 277 -2.55 17.93 -7.70
C ARG A 277 -1.97 16.52 -7.88
N LEU A 278 -1.37 15.96 -6.81
CA LEU A 278 -1.01 14.55 -6.78
C LEU A 278 -2.26 13.69 -7.05
N THR A 279 -2.10 12.68 -7.89
CA THR A 279 -3.20 11.76 -8.27
C THR A 279 -3.77 11.03 -7.06
N LYS A 280 -2.91 10.69 -6.09
CA LYS A 280 -3.25 9.89 -4.90
C LYS A 280 -3.87 8.53 -5.22
N THR A 281 -3.91 8.13 -6.49
CA THR A 281 -4.25 6.77 -6.92
C THR A 281 -3.13 5.82 -6.52
N GLY A 282 -3.45 4.61 -6.09
CA GLY A 282 -2.43 3.63 -5.69
C GLY A 282 -2.18 3.54 -4.18
N ASN A 283 -1.03 2.99 -3.77
CA ASN A 283 -0.79 2.57 -2.39
C ASN A 283 -0.59 3.75 -1.42
N GLY A 284 -1.63 4.06 -0.63
CA GLY A 284 -1.61 5.16 0.33
C GLY A 284 -0.66 4.95 1.51
N ARG A 285 -0.41 3.69 1.93
CA ARG A 285 0.52 3.38 3.02
C ARG A 285 1.97 3.60 2.59
N ALA A 286 2.35 3.10 1.43
CA ALA A 286 3.66 3.34 0.85
C ALA A 286 3.90 4.84 0.60
N ARG A 287 2.90 5.55 0.06
CA ARG A 287 2.99 7.01 -0.13
C ARG A 287 3.21 7.76 1.18
N LYS A 288 2.54 7.33 2.29
CA LYS A 288 2.76 7.92 3.62
C LYS A 288 4.21 7.80 4.06
N VAL A 289 4.81 6.61 3.95
CA VAL A 289 6.23 6.38 4.26
C VAL A 289 7.14 7.30 3.43
N MET A 290 6.87 7.41 2.14
CA MET A 290 7.65 8.29 1.25
C MET A 290 7.56 9.76 1.65
N ILE A 291 6.39 10.24 2.04
CA ILE A 291 6.20 11.63 2.52
C ILE A 291 6.91 11.84 3.86
N GLU A 292 6.80 10.90 4.80
CA GLU A 292 7.50 10.95 6.10
C GLU A 292 9.01 10.96 5.93
N ALA A 293 9.56 10.10 5.06
CA ALA A 293 10.97 10.10 4.71
C ALA A 293 11.40 11.44 4.05
N ALA A 294 10.58 11.99 3.16
CA ALA A 294 10.86 13.25 2.48
C ALA A 294 11.00 14.45 3.44
N TRP A 295 10.26 14.47 4.56
CA TRP A 295 10.39 15.52 5.58
C TRP A 295 11.78 15.61 6.19
N THR A 296 12.55 14.53 6.19
CA THR A 296 13.92 14.53 6.72
C THR A 296 14.88 15.38 5.87
N TYR A 297 14.56 15.57 4.60
CA TYR A 297 15.34 16.41 3.66
C TYR A 297 15.05 17.91 3.79
N ALA A 298 14.03 18.30 4.57
CA ALA A 298 13.76 19.70 4.91
C ALA A 298 14.79 20.28 5.89
N ARG A 299 15.46 19.43 6.67
CA ARG A 299 16.51 19.80 7.61
C ARG A 299 17.86 19.92 6.86
N GLN A 300 18.81 20.61 7.48
CA GLN A 300 20.18 20.70 6.92
C GLN A 300 20.74 19.31 6.60
N ALA A 301 21.45 19.23 5.47
CA ALA A 301 22.05 18.00 4.97
C ALA A 301 23.31 17.61 5.77
N LYS A 302 23.15 17.32 7.08
CA LYS A 302 24.23 16.69 7.85
C LYS A 302 24.50 15.30 7.30
N PRO A 303 25.76 14.82 7.34
CA PRO A 303 26.08 13.42 7.05
C PRO A 303 25.19 12.51 7.89
N ILE A 304 24.81 11.38 7.34
CA ILE A 304 24.09 10.34 8.05
C ILE A 304 25.15 9.37 8.59
N GLU A 305 25.12 9.09 9.87
CA GLU A 305 25.75 7.87 10.38
C GLU A 305 24.97 6.70 9.80
N ARG A 306 25.57 6.01 8.85
CA ARG A 306 24.98 4.83 8.24
C ARG A 306 25.17 3.65 9.16
N THR A 307 24.07 3.00 9.50
CA THR A 307 24.11 1.71 10.18
C THR A 307 24.19 0.61 9.11
N GLY A 308 25.22 -0.22 9.15
CA GLY A 308 25.42 -1.32 8.21
C GLY A 308 26.47 -1.04 7.13
N ASP A 309 26.91 -2.12 6.51
CA ASP A 309 27.87 -2.11 5.41
C ASP A 309 27.10 -2.07 4.08
N HIS A 310 27.16 -0.94 3.39
CA HIS A 310 26.44 -0.74 2.15
C HIS A 310 27.40 -0.72 0.96
N ALA A 311 27.01 -1.36 -0.14
CA ALA A 311 27.77 -1.33 -1.39
C ALA A 311 28.11 0.10 -1.82
N PRO A 312 29.29 0.39 -2.34
CA PRO A 312 29.72 1.74 -2.73
C PRO A 312 28.74 2.43 -3.68
N ALA A 313 28.14 1.69 -4.61
CA ALA A 313 27.14 2.22 -5.53
C ALA A 313 25.86 2.71 -4.80
N VAL A 314 25.39 1.98 -3.77
CA VAL A 314 24.26 2.37 -2.93
C VAL A 314 24.59 3.64 -2.14
N VAL A 315 25.78 3.72 -1.58
CA VAL A 315 26.27 4.90 -0.86
C VAL A 315 26.29 6.14 -1.77
N ALA A 316 26.84 6.01 -2.96
CA ALA A 316 26.93 7.12 -3.93
C ALA A 316 25.51 7.64 -4.32
N ILE A 317 24.54 6.72 -4.53
CA ILE A 317 23.15 7.08 -4.82
C ILE A 317 22.53 7.81 -3.63
N ALA A 318 22.74 7.33 -2.41
CA ALA A 318 22.20 7.93 -1.19
C ALA A 318 22.78 9.34 -0.92
N ASP A 319 24.07 9.55 -1.18
CA ASP A 319 24.70 10.87 -1.06
C ASP A 319 24.17 11.84 -2.13
N LYS A 320 24.02 11.39 -3.36
CA LYS A 320 23.38 12.17 -4.43
C LYS A 320 21.94 12.54 -4.04
N ALA A 321 21.16 11.61 -3.47
CA ALA A 321 19.82 11.87 -2.98
C ALA A 321 19.83 12.95 -1.88
N ARG A 322 20.72 12.83 -0.89
CA ARG A 322 20.86 13.77 0.22
C ARG A 322 21.08 15.21 -0.28
N HIS A 323 22.03 15.42 -1.16
CA HIS A 323 22.34 16.74 -1.71
C HIS A 323 21.20 17.29 -2.57
N ARG A 324 20.76 16.50 -3.55
CA ARG A 324 19.77 16.91 -4.54
C ARG A 324 18.41 17.21 -3.92
N LEU A 325 17.91 16.35 -3.05
CA LEU A 325 16.58 16.49 -2.45
C LEU A 325 16.53 17.66 -1.44
N SER A 326 17.58 17.83 -0.62
CA SER A 326 17.68 18.99 0.28
C SER A 326 17.78 20.32 -0.51
N GLN A 327 18.52 20.33 -1.62
CA GLN A 327 18.59 21.48 -2.52
C GLN A 327 17.23 21.78 -3.18
N ARG A 328 16.53 20.70 -3.63
CA ARG A 328 15.18 20.81 -4.21
C ARG A 328 14.20 21.44 -3.24
N TYR A 329 14.19 20.98 -1.98
CA TYR A 329 13.34 21.54 -0.94
C TYR A 329 13.63 23.03 -0.75
N ARG A 330 14.91 23.42 -0.52
CA ARG A 330 15.31 24.81 -0.31
C ARG A 330 14.92 25.71 -1.49
N LYS A 331 15.18 25.29 -2.73
CA LYS A 331 14.80 26.03 -3.95
C LYS A 331 13.29 26.28 -4.03
N LEU A 332 12.47 25.27 -3.68
CA LEU A 332 11.01 25.41 -3.71
C LEU A 332 10.52 26.34 -2.59
N ARG A 333 11.11 26.27 -1.40
CA ARG A 333 10.79 27.16 -0.28
C ARG A 333 11.18 28.62 -0.57
N ALA A 334 12.34 28.85 -1.14
CA ALA A 334 12.80 30.17 -1.57
C ALA A 334 11.88 30.80 -2.64
N ARG A 335 11.20 29.98 -3.45
CA ARG A 335 10.17 30.42 -4.41
C ARG A 335 8.78 30.61 -3.80
N GLY A 336 8.65 30.67 -2.47
CA GLY A 336 7.39 30.86 -1.75
C GLY A 336 6.46 29.64 -1.72
N LYS A 337 6.87 28.45 -2.19
CA LYS A 337 6.00 27.28 -2.15
C LYS A 337 5.79 26.82 -0.70
N PRO A 338 4.53 26.52 -0.28
CA PRO A 338 4.24 25.95 1.04
C PRO A 338 5.04 24.68 1.31
N ALA A 339 5.47 24.47 2.57
CA ALA A 339 6.29 23.31 2.95
C ALA A 339 5.68 21.95 2.51
N PRO A 340 4.38 21.69 2.69
CA PRO A 340 3.78 20.41 2.25
C PRO A 340 3.88 20.19 0.74
N LEU A 341 3.78 21.23 -0.08
CA LEU A 341 3.93 21.12 -1.53
C LEU A 341 5.39 20.87 -1.92
N ALA A 342 6.34 21.51 -1.25
CA ALA A 342 7.77 21.27 -1.46
C ALA A 342 8.13 19.81 -1.06
N ILE A 343 7.60 19.30 0.05
CA ILE A 343 7.80 17.91 0.49
C ILE A 343 7.20 16.91 -0.49
N ALA A 344 6.01 17.18 -1.03
CA ALA A 344 5.41 16.32 -2.05
C ALA A 344 6.30 16.21 -3.30
N ALA A 345 6.92 17.32 -3.73
CA ALA A 345 7.86 17.32 -4.84
C ALA A 345 9.16 16.54 -4.51
N VAL A 346 9.65 16.64 -3.27
CA VAL A 346 10.79 15.87 -2.78
C VAL A 346 10.44 14.36 -2.74
N ALA A 347 9.27 13.97 -2.21
CA ALA A 347 8.84 12.58 -2.15
C ALA A 347 8.72 11.94 -3.54
N ARG A 348 8.23 12.69 -4.52
CA ARG A 348 8.21 12.25 -5.93
C ARG A 348 9.60 11.92 -6.44
N GLU A 349 10.57 12.81 -6.23
CA GLU A 349 11.94 12.61 -6.70
C GLU A 349 12.65 11.52 -5.88
N LEU A 350 12.36 11.40 -4.57
CA LEU A 350 12.86 10.34 -3.68
C LEU A 350 12.46 8.94 -4.17
N SER A 351 11.28 8.77 -4.80
CA SER A 351 10.87 7.48 -5.35
C SER A 351 11.83 6.98 -6.45
N GLY A 352 12.45 7.89 -7.20
CA GLY A 352 13.49 7.54 -8.16
C GLY A 352 14.76 7.03 -7.48
N PHE A 353 15.15 7.61 -6.34
CA PHE A 353 16.30 7.13 -5.58
C PHE A 353 16.03 5.79 -4.89
N VAL A 354 14.82 5.59 -4.37
CA VAL A 354 14.37 4.29 -3.82
C VAL A 354 14.49 3.18 -4.87
N TRP A 355 14.04 3.46 -6.10
CA TRP A 355 14.17 2.55 -7.23
C TRP A 355 15.64 2.31 -7.62
N ALA A 356 16.45 3.37 -7.69
CA ALA A 356 17.86 3.29 -8.09
C ALA A 356 18.68 2.49 -7.07
N VAL A 357 18.45 2.68 -5.76
CA VAL A 357 19.09 1.90 -4.70
C VAL A 357 18.76 0.41 -4.83
N ALA A 358 17.49 0.07 -5.09
CA ALA A 358 17.10 -1.34 -5.26
C ALA A 358 17.75 -1.99 -6.51
N LYS A 359 18.01 -1.22 -7.55
CA LYS A 359 18.75 -1.70 -8.74
C LYS A 359 20.25 -1.87 -8.46
N ALA A 360 20.82 -1.03 -7.62
CA ALA A 360 22.26 -1.07 -7.30
C ALA A 360 22.61 -2.06 -6.18
N ALA A 361 21.63 -2.46 -5.38
CA ALA A 361 21.78 -3.39 -4.27
C ALA A 361 21.35 -4.82 -4.68
N GLU A 362 21.73 -5.30 -5.87
CA GLU A 362 21.40 -6.67 -6.24
C GLU A 362 21.91 -7.65 -5.17
N PRO A 363 21.05 -8.58 -4.70
CA PRO A 363 21.57 -9.67 -3.89
C PRO A 363 22.55 -10.45 -4.75
N ASP A 364 23.69 -10.81 -4.18
CA ASP A 364 24.58 -11.77 -4.81
C ASP A 364 23.76 -12.98 -5.26
N LYS A 365 23.89 -13.34 -6.52
CA LYS A 365 23.26 -14.56 -7.04
C LYS A 365 23.91 -15.72 -6.30
N ALA A 366 23.27 -16.15 -5.20
CA ALA A 366 23.61 -17.40 -4.55
C ALA A 366 23.17 -18.57 -5.43
#